data_a3ef0cbcf3daf9798087f88c96a39bc5
#
_entry.id   a3ef0cbcf3daf9798087f88c96a39bc5
#
_cell.length_a   1.000
_cell.length_b   1.000
_cell.length_c   1.000
_cell.angle_alpha   90.00
_cell.angle_beta   90.00
_cell.angle_gamma   90.00
#
_symmetry.space_group_name_H-M   'P 1'
#
loop_
_entity.id
_entity.type
_entity.pdbx_description
1 polymer ?
#
loop_
_entity_poly.entity_id
_entity_poly.type
_entity_poly.pdbx_seq_one_letter_code
_entity_poly.pdbx_strand_id
1 'polypeptide(L)'
;MSNLVEVSGVKKGYGISKTVFENLNLALPEGKIIGLLGPNGSGKTTLIKMLVGLLQPEKGGIRICGHEVGPESKAVVSYLPERTYFNEYLKIRQLVNMFKDFYADFDETRAYDMMKLLNIDPDMTLKKLSKGNKEKVQLIMVMSRRARLYVLDEPIAGVDPAARDYIMQTILTNYDEKATILLSTHLISDIENILDEVIFIKEGEIICQKDADALRAEKGQSIDEIFREVFRC
;
A
#
# COMPACT_ATOMS: atom_id res chain seq x y z
N MET A 1 4.04 -18.82 11.54
CA MET A 1 3.04 -17.95 10.89
C MET A 1 3.10 -18.22 9.41
N SER A 2 1.98 -18.23 8.71
CA SER A 2 1.97 -18.41 7.25
C SER A 2 2.32 -17.10 6.57
N ASN A 3 3.09 -17.16 5.49
CA ASN A 3 3.37 -15.99 4.66
C ASN A 3 2.17 -15.73 3.75
N LEU A 4 1.69 -14.50 3.76
CA LEU A 4 0.65 -14.04 2.83
C LEU A 4 1.25 -13.75 1.45
N VAL A 5 2.46 -13.16 1.43
CA VAL A 5 3.22 -12.83 0.22
C VAL A 5 4.57 -13.48 0.28
N GLU A 6 4.99 -14.08 -0.84
CA GLU A 6 6.31 -14.66 -1.02
C GLU A 6 6.92 -14.14 -2.32
N VAL A 7 8.09 -13.54 -2.21
CA VAL A 7 8.92 -13.06 -3.33
C VAL A 7 10.19 -13.87 -3.32
N SER A 8 10.48 -14.58 -4.41
CA SER A 8 11.61 -15.52 -4.47
C SER A 8 12.48 -15.27 -5.69
N GLY A 9 13.73 -14.88 -5.46
CA GLY A 9 14.76 -14.74 -6.49
C GLY A 9 14.42 -13.74 -7.59
N VAL A 10 13.66 -12.68 -7.26
CA VAL A 10 13.13 -11.75 -8.26
C VAL A 10 14.24 -10.87 -8.82
N LYS A 11 14.39 -10.91 -10.15
CA LYS A 11 15.16 -9.95 -10.93
C LYS A 11 14.24 -9.02 -11.70
N LYS A 12 14.55 -7.71 -11.67
CA LYS A 12 13.82 -6.68 -12.42
C LYS A 12 14.72 -5.50 -12.78
N GLY A 13 14.68 -5.10 -14.04
CA GLY A 13 15.33 -3.89 -14.55
C GLY A 13 14.44 -3.07 -15.45
N TYR A 14 14.97 -1.93 -15.88
CA TYR A 14 14.37 -1.03 -16.87
C TYR A 14 15.41 -0.75 -17.97
N GLY A 15 15.15 -1.28 -19.19
CA GLY A 15 16.08 -1.15 -20.31
C GLY A 15 17.38 -1.95 -20.10
N ILE A 16 18.45 -1.56 -20.80
CA ILE A 16 19.70 -2.34 -20.85
C ILE A 16 20.61 -2.04 -19.63
N SER A 17 20.44 -0.88 -18.95
CA SER A 17 21.45 -0.37 -18.01
C SER A 17 20.98 -0.17 -16.57
N LYS A 18 19.70 -0.32 -16.26
CA LYS A 18 19.20 -0.05 -14.91
C LYS A 18 18.51 -1.27 -14.30
N THR A 19 19.27 -2.09 -13.60
CA THR A 19 18.71 -3.12 -12.73
C THR A 19 18.21 -2.47 -11.44
N VAL A 20 16.99 -2.85 -11.02
CA VAL A 20 16.39 -2.44 -9.75
C VAL A 20 16.55 -3.54 -8.73
N PHE A 21 16.29 -4.79 -9.13
CA PHE A 21 16.45 -5.98 -8.29
C PHE A 21 17.27 -7.02 -9.04
N GLU A 22 18.30 -7.55 -8.40
CA GLU A 22 19.09 -8.68 -8.97
C GLU A 22 18.60 -10.04 -8.46
N ASN A 23 18.26 -10.11 -7.17
CA ASN A 23 17.82 -11.36 -6.52
C ASN A 23 17.01 -11.05 -5.27
N LEU A 24 15.88 -10.34 -5.45
CA LEU A 24 15.04 -9.94 -4.32
C LEU A 24 14.32 -11.17 -3.73
N ASN A 25 14.47 -11.34 -2.41
CA ASN A 25 13.73 -12.29 -1.61
C ASN A 25 13.03 -11.54 -0.48
N LEU A 26 11.73 -11.81 -0.29
CA LEU A 26 10.92 -11.14 0.72
C LEU A 26 9.72 -12.02 1.06
N ALA A 27 9.37 -12.09 2.34
CA ALA A 27 8.15 -12.72 2.80
C ALA A 27 7.36 -11.72 3.67
N LEU A 28 6.05 -11.58 3.42
CA LEU A 28 5.17 -10.77 4.26
C LEU A 28 4.25 -11.70 5.04
N PRO A 29 4.25 -11.63 6.37
CA PRO A 29 3.34 -12.41 7.21
C PRO A 29 1.90 -11.93 7.07
N GLU A 30 0.96 -12.80 7.45
CA GLU A 30 -0.46 -12.49 7.51
C GLU A 30 -0.80 -11.67 8.78
N GLY A 31 -1.78 -10.74 8.67
CA GLY A 31 -2.32 -10.00 9.80
C GLY A 31 -1.38 -8.94 10.37
N LYS A 32 -0.57 -8.29 9.54
CA LYS A 32 0.40 -7.27 9.96
C LYS A 32 0.27 -5.98 9.18
N ILE A 33 0.53 -4.85 9.84
CA ILE A 33 0.77 -3.56 9.19
C ILE A 33 2.28 -3.39 8.99
N ILE A 34 2.71 -3.41 7.74
CA ILE A 34 4.11 -3.46 7.35
C ILE A 34 4.52 -2.18 6.64
N GLY A 35 5.52 -1.49 7.17
CA GLY A 35 6.11 -0.31 6.53
C GLY A 35 7.21 -0.69 5.55
N LEU A 36 7.03 -0.39 4.25
CA LEU A 36 8.08 -0.49 3.23
C LEU A 36 8.79 0.85 3.08
N LEU A 37 9.93 0.98 3.71
CA LEU A 37 10.64 2.24 3.91
C LEU A 37 11.96 2.26 3.14
N GLY A 38 12.25 3.38 2.50
CA GLY A 38 13.48 3.55 1.72
C GLY A 38 13.50 4.89 0.97
N PRO A 39 14.67 5.39 0.56
CA PRO A 39 14.77 6.62 -0.20
C PRO A 39 14.10 6.51 -1.59
N ASN A 40 13.96 7.65 -2.25
CA ASN A 40 13.45 7.67 -3.63
C ASN A 40 14.41 6.89 -4.54
N GLY A 41 13.84 6.07 -5.41
CA GLY A 41 14.60 5.21 -6.31
C GLY A 41 15.12 3.90 -5.71
N SER A 42 14.85 3.59 -4.44
CA SER A 42 15.27 2.34 -3.80
C SER A 42 14.60 1.07 -4.34
N GLY A 43 13.48 1.22 -5.08
CA GLY A 43 12.73 0.09 -5.65
C GLY A 43 11.32 -0.12 -5.10
N LYS A 44 10.87 0.63 -4.08
CA LYS A 44 9.53 0.47 -3.46
C LYS A 44 8.39 0.36 -4.46
N THR A 45 8.22 1.40 -5.29
CA THR A 45 7.15 1.43 -6.30
C THR A 45 7.30 0.31 -7.36
N THR A 46 8.54 -0.12 -7.66
CA THR A 46 8.77 -1.26 -8.57
C THR A 46 8.29 -2.57 -7.93
N LEU A 47 8.63 -2.81 -6.66
CA LEU A 47 8.14 -3.96 -5.91
C LEU A 47 6.60 -3.95 -5.83
N ILE A 48 6.02 -2.83 -5.41
CA ILE A 48 4.56 -2.65 -5.34
C ILE A 48 3.89 -2.98 -6.68
N LYS A 49 4.39 -2.43 -7.79
CA LYS A 49 3.83 -2.70 -9.12
C LYS A 49 3.93 -4.17 -9.53
N MET A 50 4.96 -4.88 -9.09
CA MET A 50 5.05 -6.33 -9.32
C MET A 50 4.05 -7.10 -8.45
N LEU A 51 3.88 -6.75 -7.17
CA LEU A 51 2.89 -7.37 -6.28
C LEU A 51 1.47 -7.24 -6.83
N VAL A 52 1.11 -6.08 -7.37
CA VAL A 52 -0.24 -5.83 -7.90
C VAL A 52 -0.39 -6.24 -9.38
N GLY A 53 0.64 -6.82 -9.99
CA GLY A 53 0.61 -7.33 -11.35
C GLY A 53 0.59 -6.26 -12.45
N LEU A 54 1.08 -5.05 -12.16
CA LEU A 54 1.31 -3.99 -13.15
C LEU A 54 2.68 -4.10 -13.83
N LEU A 55 3.60 -4.83 -13.21
CA LEU A 55 4.90 -5.20 -13.76
C LEU A 55 5.12 -6.69 -13.56
N GLN A 56 5.87 -7.30 -14.47
CA GLN A 56 6.33 -8.69 -14.33
C GLN A 56 7.82 -8.74 -14.03
N PRO A 57 8.27 -9.63 -13.13
CA PRO A 57 9.68 -9.91 -12.93
C PRO A 57 10.29 -10.51 -14.19
N GLU A 58 11.59 -10.31 -14.42
CA GLU A 58 12.35 -10.95 -15.51
C GLU A 58 12.76 -12.37 -15.15
N LYS A 59 13.02 -12.61 -13.83
CA LYS A 59 13.31 -13.91 -13.24
C LYS A 59 12.71 -13.98 -11.84
N GLY A 60 12.60 -15.19 -11.32
CA GLY A 60 12.00 -15.44 -10.01
C GLY A 60 10.49 -15.42 -10.08
N GLY A 61 9.84 -15.37 -8.91
CA GLY A 61 8.40 -15.43 -8.81
C GLY A 61 7.85 -14.70 -7.60
N ILE A 62 6.58 -14.36 -7.68
CA ILE A 62 5.82 -13.73 -6.59
C ILE A 62 4.55 -14.54 -6.41
N ARG A 63 4.25 -14.90 -5.16
CA ARG A 63 3.00 -15.54 -4.77
C ARG A 63 2.29 -14.74 -3.70
N ILE A 64 0.96 -14.68 -3.80
CA ILE A 64 0.09 -14.02 -2.83
C ILE A 64 -1.03 -15.00 -2.50
N CYS A 65 -1.21 -15.33 -1.22
CA CYS A 65 -2.11 -16.39 -0.77
C CYS A 65 -1.83 -17.73 -1.47
N GLY A 66 -0.58 -18.05 -1.80
CA GLY A 66 -0.17 -19.26 -2.53
C GLY A 66 -0.37 -19.22 -4.04
N HIS A 67 -1.05 -18.20 -4.60
CA HIS A 67 -1.27 -18.02 -6.03
C HIS A 67 -0.20 -17.13 -6.66
N GLU A 68 0.21 -17.46 -7.86
CA GLU A 68 1.05 -16.55 -8.67
C GLU A 68 0.30 -15.25 -8.97
N VAL A 69 1.06 -14.18 -9.28
CA VAL A 69 0.44 -12.89 -9.61
C VAL A 69 -0.40 -12.99 -10.87
N GLY A 70 -1.71 -12.96 -10.71
CA GLY A 70 -2.70 -13.20 -11.76
C GLY A 70 -4.13 -12.86 -11.29
N PRO A 71 -5.17 -13.40 -11.94
CA PRO A 71 -6.56 -13.14 -11.57
C PRO A 71 -6.87 -13.49 -10.12
N GLU A 72 -6.41 -14.65 -9.64
CA GLU A 72 -6.66 -15.15 -8.28
C GLU A 72 -6.02 -14.23 -7.23
N SER A 73 -4.78 -13.82 -7.42
CA SER A 73 -4.12 -12.90 -6.49
C SER A 73 -4.76 -11.52 -6.53
N LYS A 74 -5.16 -11.01 -7.70
CA LYS A 74 -5.83 -9.71 -7.84
C LYS A 74 -7.19 -9.67 -7.16
N ALA A 75 -7.89 -10.80 -7.06
CA ALA A 75 -9.15 -10.90 -6.35
C ALA A 75 -9.01 -10.61 -4.85
N VAL A 76 -7.84 -10.88 -4.25
CA VAL A 76 -7.57 -10.71 -2.81
C VAL A 76 -6.65 -9.52 -2.50
N VAL A 77 -6.22 -8.76 -3.51
CA VAL A 77 -5.37 -7.56 -3.34
C VAL A 77 -6.16 -6.31 -3.59
N SER A 78 -6.09 -5.34 -2.68
CA SER A 78 -6.60 -3.98 -2.86
C SER A 78 -5.42 -3.01 -2.95
N TYR A 79 -5.42 -2.15 -3.98
CA TYR A 79 -4.28 -1.29 -4.28
C TYR A 79 -4.65 0.19 -4.33
N LEU A 80 -3.93 0.98 -3.55
CA LEU A 80 -3.96 2.44 -3.58
C LEU A 80 -2.65 2.95 -4.22
N PRO A 81 -2.67 3.43 -5.46
CA PRO A 81 -1.49 4.04 -6.06
C PRO A 81 -1.26 5.47 -5.58
N GLU A 82 -0.02 5.94 -5.65
CA GLU A 82 0.39 7.32 -5.31
C GLU A 82 -0.44 8.39 -6.03
N ARG A 83 -0.89 8.11 -7.26
CA ARG A 83 -1.68 9.07 -8.05
C ARG A 83 -3.05 8.51 -8.36
N THR A 84 -4.06 9.39 -8.32
CA THR A 84 -5.40 9.04 -8.75
C THR A 84 -5.42 8.67 -10.24
N TYR A 85 -6.10 7.56 -10.55
CA TYR A 85 -6.20 7.02 -11.91
C TYR A 85 -7.66 6.97 -12.43
N PHE A 86 -8.61 7.42 -11.63
CA PHE A 86 -10.01 7.40 -12.01
C PHE A 86 -10.33 8.46 -13.08
N ASN A 87 -11.21 8.10 -13.97
CA ASN A 87 -11.74 9.06 -14.95
C ASN A 87 -12.50 10.18 -14.22
N GLU A 88 -12.02 11.42 -14.38
CA GLU A 88 -12.54 12.58 -13.66
C GLU A 88 -14.00 12.95 -14.02
N TYR A 89 -14.50 12.47 -15.14
CA TYR A 89 -15.89 12.73 -15.57
C TYR A 89 -16.92 11.78 -14.96
N LEU A 90 -16.49 10.70 -14.31
CA LEU A 90 -17.39 9.80 -13.60
C LEU A 90 -17.94 10.46 -12.34
N LYS A 91 -19.21 10.20 -12.05
CA LYS A 91 -19.79 10.45 -10.73
C LYS A 91 -19.24 9.40 -9.76
N ILE A 92 -19.12 9.77 -8.46
CA ILE A 92 -18.62 8.86 -7.44
C ILE A 92 -19.47 7.59 -7.35
N ARG A 93 -20.81 7.71 -7.44
CA ARG A 93 -21.71 6.54 -7.47
C ARG A 93 -21.42 5.58 -8.63
N GLN A 94 -20.97 6.10 -9.78
CA GLN A 94 -20.58 5.24 -10.90
C GLN A 94 -19.29 4.46 -10.61
N LEU A 95 -18.37 5.06 -9.85
CA LEU A 95 -17.19 4.34 -9.35
C LEU A 95 -17.58 3.23 -8.36
N VAL A 96 -18.51 3.52 -7.44
CA VAL A 96 -19.03 2.52 -6.51
C VAL A 96 -19.61 1.33 -7.27
N ASN A 97 -20.48 1.59 -8.25
CA ASN A 97 -21.07 0.54 -9.08
C ASN A 97 -19.98 -0.26 -9.84
N MET A 98 -19.01 0.43 -10.42
CA MET A 98 -17.90 -0.20 -11.12
C MET A 98 -17.09 -1.13 -10.19
N PHE A 99 -16.76 -0.67 -8.96
CA PHE A 99 -16.06 -1.51 -8.01
C PHE A 99 -16.89 -2.72 -7.57
N LYS A 100 -18.18 -2.55 -7.35
CA LYS A 100 -19.13 -3.64 -7.04
C LYS A 100 -19.22 -4.67 -8.17
N ASP A 101 -19.16 -4.23 -9.43
CA ASP A 101 -19.19 -5.13 -10.58
C ASP A 101 -17.88 -5.90 -10.76
N PHE A 102 -16.74 -5.27 -10.45
CA PHE A 102 -15.42 -5.88 -10.63
C PHE A 102 -14.94 -6.71 -9.44
N TYR A 103 -15.35 -6.37 -8.22
CA TYR A 103 -14.85 -6.97 -6.99
C TYR A 103 -15.97 -7.55 -6.16
N ALA A 104 -16.05 -8.88 -6.11
CA ALA A 104 -17.06 -9.60 -5.32
C ALA A 104 -16.97 -9.32 -3.80
N ASP A 105 -15.80 -8.87 -3.33
CA ASP A 105 -15.50 -8.52 -1.94
C ASP A 105 -15.73 -7.04 -1.62
N PHE A 106 -16.30 -6.26 -2.56
CA PHE A 106 -16.55 -4.83 -2.34
C PHE A 106 -17.80 -4.59 -1.48
N ASP A 107 -17.63 -3.85 -0.40
CA ASP A 107 -18.69 -3.47 0.53
C ASP A 107 -19.23 -2.07 0.20
N GLU A 108 -20.33 -2.06 -0.58
CA GLU A 108 -20.99 -0.83 -1.02
C GLU A 108 -21.51 0.00 0.18
N THR A 109 -22.03 -0.65 1.22
CA THR A 109 -22.56 0.03 2.41
C THR A 109 -21.43 0.79 3.11
N ARG A 110 -20.31 0.13 3.32
CA ARG A 110 -19.09 0.75 3.89
C ARG A 110 -18.64 1.96 3.07
N ALA A 111 -18.63 1.86 1.73
CA ALA A 111 -18.25 2.98 0.87
C ALA A 111 -19.13 4.21 1.09
N TYR A 112 -20.45 4.03 1.13
CA TYR A 112 -21.37 5.14 1.38
C TYR A 112 -21.30 5.69 2.80
N ASP A 113 -21.10 4.85 3.81
CA ASP A 113 -20.94 5.29 5.20
C ASP A 113 -19.68 6.15 5.35
N MET A 114 -18.56 5.76 4.74
CA MET A 114 -17.33 6.56 4.72
C MET A 114 -17.52 7.88 3.96
N MET A 115 -18.24 7.88 2.83
CA MET A 115 -18.57 9.12 2.11
C MET A 115 -19.42 10.07 2.95
N LYS A 116 -20.43 9.55 3.65
CA LYS A 116 -21.27 10.32 4.56
C LYS A 116 -20.47 10.95 5.68
N LEU A 117 -19.57 10.19 6.32
CA LEU A 117 -18.69 10.68 7.38
C LEU A 117 -17.79 11.83 6.89
N LEU A 118 -17.37 11.79 5.61
CA LEU A 118 -16.51 12.80 5.01
C LEU A 118 -17.24 13.94 4.33
N ASN A 119 -18.58 13.96 4.36
CA ASN A 119 -19.41 14.91 3.62
C ASN A 119 -19.09 14.91 2.11
N ILE A 120 -18.88 13.74 1.54
CA ILE A 120 -18.66 13.56 0.09
C ILE A 120 -20.00 13.18 -0.56
N ASP A 121 -20.50 14.04 -1.44
CA ASP A 121 -21.71 13.78 -2.21
C ASP A 121 -21.43 12.78 -3.35
N PRO A 122 -22.04 11.57 -3.34
CA PRO A 122 -21.83 10.55 -4.36
C PRO A 122 -22.34 10.95 -5.76
N ASP A 123 -23.14 12.01 -5.86
CA ASP A 123 -23.61 12.54 -7.15
C ASP A 123 -22.64 13.52 -7.81
N MET A 124 -21.61 13.95 -7.09
CA MET A 124 -20.56 14.78 -7.66
C MET A 124 -19.67 13.99 -8.62
N THR A 125 -19.21 14.69 -9.68
CA THR A 125 -18.13 14.15 -10.53
C THR A 125 -16.77 14.39 -9.87
N LEU A 126 -15.83 13.49 -10.10
CA LEU A 126 -14.45 13.63 -9.57
C LEU A 126 -13.80 14.93 -10.01
N LYS A 127 -14.10 15.42 -11.22
CA LYS A 127 -13.57 16.70 -11.73
C LYS A 127 -13.90 17.89 -10.83
N LYS A 128 -15.05 17.87 -10.15
CA LYS A 128 -15.50 18.95 -9.25
C LYS A 128 -14.88 18.89 -7.86
N LEU A 129 -14.21 17.79 -7.51
CA LEU A 129 -13.58 17.62 -6.22
C LEU A 129 -12.24 18.33 -6.15
N SER A 130 -11.88 18.82 -4.95
CA SER A 130 -10.50 19.19 -4.65
C SER A 130 -9.55 17.98 -4.72
N LYS A 131 -8.25 18.23 -4.83
CA LYS A 131 -7.25 17.15 -4.84
C LYS A 131 -7.41 16.22 -3.63
N GLY A 132 -7.49 16.77 -2.42
CA GLY A 132 -7.63 15.98 -1.20
C GLY A 132 -8.94 15.16 -1.17
N ASN A 133 -10.06 15.69 -1.70
CA ASN A 133 -11.30 14.91 -1.78
C ASN A 133 -11.22 13.78 -2.81
N LYS A 134 -10.47 13.96 -3.92
CA LYS A 134 -10.19 12.86 -4.87
C LYS A 134 -9.40 11.74 -4.20
N GLU A 135 -8.38 12.09 -3.41
CA GLU A 135 -7.57 11.14 -2.64
C GLU A 135 -8.43 10.39 -1.62
N LYS A 136 -9.32 11.09 -0.90
CA LYS A 136 -10.27 10.47 0.02
C LYS A 136 -11.21 9.49 -0.69
N VAL A 137 -11.78 9.86 -1.84
CA VAL A 137 -12.63 8.95 -2.64
C VAL A 137 -11.84 7.71 -3.05
N GLN A 138 -10.60 7.87 -3.50
CA GLN A 138 -9.75 6.74 -3.88
C GLN A 138 -9.49 5.81 -2.70
N LEU A 139 -9.18 6.36 -1.52
CA LEU A 139 -9.01 5.58 -0.30
C LEU A 139 -10.29 4.83 0.08
N ILE A 140 -11.46 5.50 0.03
CA ILE A 140 -12.76 4.87 0.28
C ILE A 140 -12.96 3.65 -0.62
N MET A 141 -12.71 3.78 -1.92
CA MET A 141 -12.86 2.65 -2.86
C MET A 141 -11.97 1.47 -2.49
N VAL A 142 -10.71 1.75 -2.13
CA VAL A 142 -9.72 0.73 -1.75
C VAL A 142 -10.07 0.06 -0.42
N MET A 143 -10.43 0.85 0.60
CA MET A 143 -10.72 0.34 1.95
C MET A 143 -12.11 -0.28 2.08
N SER A 144 -13.00 -0.06 1.11
CA SER A 144 -14.30 -0.71 1.04
C SER A 144 -14.25 -2.12 0.45
N ARG A 145 -13.11 -2.61 0.00
CA ARG A 145 -12.90 -4.02 -0.29
C ARG A 145 -12.60 -4.79 0.99
N ARG A 146 -12.91 -6.10 1.00
CA ARG A 146 -12.51 -7.04 2.06
C ARG A 146 -11.32 -7.86 1.61
N ALA A 147 -10.24 -7.16 1.22
CA ALA A 147 -9.04 -7.77 0.69
C ALA A 147 -8.22 -8.48 1.79
N ARG A 148 -7.39 -9.45 1.38
CA ARG A 148 -6.39 -10.11 2.24
C ARG A 148 -5.08 -9.31 2.30
N LEU A 149 -4.76 -8.58 1.23
CA LEU A 149 -3.60 -7.70 1.13
C LEU A 149 -4.03 -6.32 0.66
N TYR A 150 -3.76 -5.31 1.46
CA TYR A 150 -3.84 -3.92 1.04
C TYR A 150 -2.43 -3.42 0.73
N VAL A 151 -2.23 -2.88 -0.46
CA VAL A 151 -0.97 -2.27 -0.89
C VAL A 151 -1.22 -0.77 -1.07
N LEU A 152 -0.64 0.05 -0.20
CA LEU A 152 -0.87 1.48 -0.14
C LEU A 152 0.44 2.22 -0.49
N ASP A 153 0.49 2.80 -1.70
CA ASP A 153 1.68 3.50 -2.19
C ASP A 153 1.54 5.00 -1.89
N GLU A 154 2.31 5.48 -0.92
CA GLU A 154 2.35 6.88 -0.46
C GLU A 154 0.95 7.45 -0.09
N PRO A 155 0.14 6.77 0.75
CA PRO A 155 -1.26 7.12 0.98
C PRO A 155 -1.48 8.50 1.63
N ILE A 156 -0.46 9.07 2.26
CA ILE A 156 -0.51 10.36 2.97
C ILE A 156 0.38 11.44 2.33
N ALA A 157 1.02 11.13 1.19
CA ALA A 157 1.89 12.08 0.52
C ALA A 157 1.09 13.25 -0.10
N GLY A 158 1.51 14.47 0.22
CA GLY A 158 0.85 15.67 -0.31
C GLY A 158 -0.52 15.99 0.29
N VAL A 159 -0.92 15.27 1.34
CA VAL A 159 -2.15 15.50 2.11
C VAL A 159 -1.86 16.45 3.26
N ASP A 160 -2.80 17.34 3.59
CA ASP A 160 -2.68 18.21 4.75
C ASP A 160 -2.70 17.40 6.07
N PRO A 161 -2.05 17.91 7.15
CA PRO A 161 -1.92 17.15 8.40
C PRO A 161 -3.24 16.65 8.99
N ALA A 162 -4.31 17.46 8.97
CA ALA A 162 -5.60 17.07 9.54
C ALA A 162 -6.25 15.93 8.73
N ALA A 163 -6.04 15.92 7.41
CA ALA A 163 -6.53 14.85 6.55
C ALA A 163 -5.69 13.57 6.67
N ARG A 164 -4.39 13.65 7.07
CA ARG A 164 -3.55 12.46 7.33
C ARG A 164 -4.09 11.63 8.48
N ASP A 165 -4.40 12.26 9.60
CA ASP A 165 -4.98 11.58 10.76
C ASP A 165 -6.25 10.82 10.38
N TYR A 166 -7.10 11.45 9.57
CA TYR A 166 -8.30 10.82 9.06
C TYR A 166 -7.99 9.61 8.16
N ILE A 167 -7.03 9.72 7.23
CA ILE A 167 -6.61 8.62 6.36
C ILE A 167 -6.11 7.45 7.22
N MET A 168 -5.26 7.73 8.20
CA MET A 168 -4.72 6.72 9.10
C MET A 168 -5.82 6.03 9.91
N GLN A 169 -6.74 6.80 10.49
CA GLN A 169 -7.90 6.25 11.17
C GLN A 169 -8.77 5.39 10.26
N THR A 170 -9.00 5.86 9.04
CA THR A 170 -9.77 5.10 8.04
C THR A 170 -9.10 3.76 7.71
N ILE A 171 -7.78 3.74 7.55
CA ILE A 171 -7.03 2.51 7.33
C ILE A 171 -7.21 1.57 8.53
N LEU A 172 -6.95 2.05 9.75
CA LEU A 172 -6.97 1.24 10.96
C LEU A 172 -8.36 0.69 11.32
N THR A 173 -9.42 1.44 11.06
CA THR A 173 -10.79 1.04 11.44
C THR A 173 -11.51 0.22 10.38
N ASN A 174 -10.99 0.17 9.15
CA ASN A 174 -11.68 -0.44 8.02
C ASN A 174 -10.95 -1.63 7.39
N TYR A 175 -9.93 -2.18 8.02
CA TYR A 175 -9.35 -3.44 7.57
C TYR A 175 -9.70 -4.60 8.51
N ASP A 176 -9.66 -5.83 7.99
CA ASP A 176 -9.80 -7.04 8.80
C ASP A 176 -8.45 -7.32 9.49
N GLU A 177 -8.44 -7.63 10.78
CA GLU A 177 -7.21 -7.94 11.54
C GLU A 177 -6.42 -9.13 10.97
N LYS A 178 -7.06 -9.96 10.13
CA LYS A 178 -6.38 -11.04 9.39
C LYS A 178 -5.79 -10.57 8.07
N ALA A 179 -6.13 -9.38 7.60
CA ALA A 179 -5.54 -8.81 6.40
C ALA A 179 -4.15 -8.23 6.70
N THR A 180 -3.29 -8.20 5.68
CA THR A 180 -1.99 -7.54 5.77
C THR A 180 -2.05 -6.22 5.02
N ILE A 181 -1.46 -5.18 5.60
CA ILE A 181 -1.29 -3.88 4.96
C ILE A 181 0.19 -3.69 4.68
N LEU A 182 0.56 -3.53 3.41
CA LEU A 182 1.87 -3.06 2.99
C LEU A 182 1.76 -1.58 2.63
N LEU A 183 2.42 -0.72 3.40
CA LEU A 183 2.33 0.71 3.26
C LEU A 183 3.72 1.28 2.94
N SER A 184 3.86 1.98 1.80
CA SER A 184 5.07 2.74 1.48
C SER A 184 4.87 4.21 1.83
N THR A 185 5.87 4.82 2.45
CA THR A 185 5.91 6.27 2.67
C THR A 185 7.31 6.76 2.98
N HIS A 186 7.52 8.04 2.78
CA HIS A 186 8.69 8.79 3.26
C HIS A 186 8.37 9.61 4.52
N LEU A 187 7.09 9.64 4.96
CA LEU A 187 6.62 10.34 6.17
C LEU A 187 6.51 9.34 7.32
N ILE A 188 7.67 8.83 7.78
CA ILE A 188 7.74 7.71 8.72
C ILE A 188 7.17 8.11 10.09
N SER A 189 7.47 9.31 10.57
CA SER A 189 6.97 9.84 11.85
C SER A 189 5.45 9.81 11.99
N ASP A 190 4.73 9.93 10.86
CA ASP A 190 3.26 9.96 10.87
C ASP A 190 2.64 8.55 11.00
N ILE A 191 3.40 7.51 10.67
CA ILE A 191 2.89 6.13 10.63
C ILE A 191 3.60 5.16 11.58
N GLU A 192 4.77 5.49 12.12
CA GLU A 192 5.60 4.54 12.86
C GLU A 192 4.90 3.87 14.04
N ASN A 193 3.93 4.56 14.67
CA ASN A 193 3.20 4.06 15.84
C ASN A 193 2.20 2.95 15.50
N ILE A 194 1.85 2.76 14.24
CA ILE A 194 0.90 1.74 13.80
C ILE A 194 1.57 0.55 13.12
N LEU A 195 2.88 0.60 12.91
CA LEU A 195 3.61 -0.47 12.23
C LEU A 195 3.89 -1.63 13.18
N ASP A 196 3.50 -2.83 12.77
CA ASP A 196 3.90 -4.10 13.38
C ASP A 196 5.30 -4.53 12.90
N GLU A 197 5.61 -4.25 11.64
CA GLU A 197 6.87 -4.68 11.02
C GLU A 197 7.40 -3.58 10.09
N VAL A 198 8.72 -3.47 9.97
CA VAL A 198 9.39 -2.55 9.06
C VAL A 198 10.31 -3.29 8.11
N ILE A 199 10.30 -2.86 6.86
CA ILE A 199 11.19 -3.32 5.81
C ILE A 199 11.96 -2.11 5.29
N PHE A 200 13.28 -2.12 5.46
CA PHE A 200 14.15 -1.10 4.87
C PHE A 200 14.71 -1.62 3.55
N ILE A 201 14.45 -0.86 2.49
CA ILE A 201 14.93 -1.17 1.14
C ILE A 201 15.90 -0.09 0.65
N LYS A 202 17.09 -0.50 0.20
CA LYS A 202 18.14 0.35 -0.34
C LYS A 202 18.69 -0.27 -1.62
N GLU A 203 18.72 0.50 -2.70
CA GLU A 203 19.35 0.07 -3.98
C GLU A 203 18.89 -1.31 -4.47
N GLY A 204 17.62 -1.64 -4.24
CA GLY A 204 17.03 -2.92 -4.64
C GLY A 204 17.29 -4.09 -3.67
N GLU A 205 17.87 -3.85 -2.52
CA GLU A 205 18.12 -4.87 -1.49
C GLU A 205 17.31 -4.59 -0.23
N ILE A 206 16.82 -5.65 0.41
CA ILE A 206 16.22 -5.57 1.75
C ILE A 206 17.37 -5.59 2.76
N ILE A 207 17.61 -4.44 3.38
CA ILE A 207 18.69 -4.28 4.37
C ILE A 207 18.23 -4.52 5.81
N CYS A 208 16.92 -4.48 6.05
CA CYS A 208 16.31 -4.77 7.34
C CYS A 208 14.88 -5.26 7.12
N GLN A 209 14.48 -6.33 7.80
CA GLN A 209 13.09 -6.75 7.98
C GLN A 209 12.95 -7.20 9.42
N LYS A 210 12.23 -6.43 10.25
CA LYS A 210 12.09 -6.68 11.68
C LYS A 210 10.74 -6.21 12.21
N ASP A 211 10.30 -6.82 13.28
CA ASP A 211 9.23 -6.32 14.13
C ASP A 211 9.58 -4.90 14.60
N ALA A 212 8.61 -3.97 14.53
CA ALA A 212 8.85 -2.56 14.79
C ALA A 212 9.19 -2.29 16.26
N ASP A 213 8.50 -2.95 17.19
CA ASP A 213 8.74 -2.77 18.63
C ASP A 213 10.08 -3.39 19.04
N ALA A 214 10.40 -4.56 18.49
CA ALA A 214 11.71 -5.19 18.73
C ALA A 214 12.85 -4.29 18.20
N LEU A 215 12.69 -3.66 17.03
CA LEU A 215 13.70 -2.76 16.49
C LEU A 215 13.85 -1.47 17.33
N ARG A 216 12.73 -0.88 17.80
CA ARG A 216 12.76 0.25 18.74
C ARG A 216 13.49 -0.11 20.04
N ALA A 217 13.16 -1.27 20.61
CA ALA A 217 13.78 -1.74 21.87
C ALA A 217 15.29 -2.01 21.69
N GLU A 218 15.71 -2.60 20.57
CA GLU A 218 17.12 -2.89 20.26
C GLU A 218 17.95 -1.59 20.13
N LYS A 219 17.38 -0.56 19.52
CA LYS A 219 18.09 0.67 19.18
C LYS A 219 17.90 1.80 20.19
N GLY A 220 16.84 1.74 21.01
CA GLY A 220 16.47 2.82 21.91
C GLY A 220 16.03 4.12 21.19
N GLN A 221 15.54 3.99 19.97
CA GLN A 221 15.20 5.08 19.04
C GLN A 221 13.87 4.82 18.34
N SER A 222 13.23 5.89 17.81
CA SER A 222 12.07 5.76 16.93
C SER A 222 12.45 5.16 15.57
N ILE A 223 11.47 4.63 14.84
CA ILE A 223 11.71 4.08 13.48
C ILE A 223 12.21 5.18 12.54
N ASP A 224 11.70 6.41 12.68
CA ASP A 224 12.16 7.56 11.88
C ASP A 224 13.64 7.91 12.15
N GLU A 225 14.06 7.90 13.43
CA GLU A 225 15.46 8.12 13.81
C GLU A 225 16.39 7.04 13.28
N ILE A 226 16.00 5.76 13.43
CA ILE A 226 16.75 4.62 12.90
C ILE A 226 16.87 4.72 11.37
N PHE A 227 15.76 5.05 10.69
CA PHE A 227 15.76 5.25 9.24
C PHE A 227 16.75 6.34 8.82
N ARG A 228 16.71 7.49 9.49
CA ARG A 228 17.65 8.60 9.20
C ARG A 228 19.10 8.21 9.44
N GLU A 229 19.39 7.40 10.45
CA GLU A 229 20.74 6.90 10.72
C GLU A 229 21.22 5.95 9.60
N VAL A 230 20.37 4.98 9.21
CA VAL A 230 20.70 3.97 8.18
C VAL A 230 20.88 4.58 6.79
N PHE A 231 20.13 5.64 6.47
CA PHE A 231 20.12 6.26 5.15
C PHE A 231 20.85 7.63 5.09
N ARG A 232 21.53 8.02 6.18
CA ARG A 232 22.43 9.18 6.11
C ARG A 232 23.51 8.93 5.06
N CYS A 233 23.56 9.84 4.07
CA CYS A 233 24.68 9.97 3.12
C CYS A 233 25.78 10.84 3.72
#